data_79dab7acfaa1b3c1e8b54f99f004ab38
#
_entry.id   79dab7acfaa1b3c1e8b54f99f004ab38
#
_cell.length_a   1.000
_cell.length_b   1.000
_cell.length_c   1.000
_cell.angle_alpha   90.00
_cell.angle_beta   90.00
_cell.angle_gamma   90.00
#
_symmetry.space_group_name_H-M   'P 1'
#
loop_
_entity.id
_entity.type
_entity.pdbx_description
1 polymer ?
#
loop_
_entity_poly.entity_id
_entity_poly.type
_entity_poly.pdbx_seq_one_letter_code
_entity_poly.pdbx_strand_id
1 'polypeptide(L)'
;HCQVGDNAVVAGSTVFHQHVRVGRMAMLSGLSGSRLDIPPFATCDGRPFRFRTVNLVGMRRQKFSAETRSAIKQAYILIYRSGMNNTQAIEKVIEKYEAVPEVMEIVEFFKSSKRGVAKGYDADSNDEDLEAE
;
A
#
# COMPACT_ATOMS: atom_id res chain seq x y z
N HIS A 1 -18.11 -2.94 10.00
CA HIS A 1 -17.61 -4.18 9.36
C HIS A 1 -16.40 -3.90 8.47
N CYS A 2 -15.32 -3.39 9.10
CA CYS A 2 -14.04 -3.25 8.43
C CYS A 2 -13.18 -4.46 8.74
N GLN A 3 -12.27 -4.80 7.82
CA GLN A 3 -11.29 -5.86 8.01
C GLN A 3 -9.91 -5.19 8.13
N VAL A 4 -9.19 -5.51 9.19
CA VAL A 4 -7.86 -4.96 9.44
C VAL A 4 -6.87 -6.12 9.51
N GLY A 5 -5.87 -6.09 8.62
CA GLY A 5 -4.86 -7.14 8.53
C GLY A 5 -3.88 -7.14 9.70
N ASP A 6 -3.08 -8.19 9.79
CA ASP A 6 -2.10 -8.38 10.86
C ASP A 6 -1.07 -7.24 10.87
N ASN A 7 -0.69 -6.83 12.07
CA ASN A 7 0.35 -5.81 12.28
C ASN A 7 0.04 -4.45 11.63
N ALA A 8 -1.20 -4.21 11.23
CA ALA A 8 -1.61 -2.89 10.77
C ALA A 8 -1.69 -1.93 11.96
N VAL A 9 -1.27 -0.68 11.75
CA VAL A 9 -1.33 0.38 12.76
C VAL A 9 -2.32 1.43 12.30
N VAL A 10 -3.38 1.63 13.09
CA VAL A 10 -4.43 2.61 12.80
C VAL A 10 -4.42 3.64 13.90
N ALA A 11 -3.99 4.86 13.58
CA ALA A 11 -3.91 5.94 14.58
C ALA A 11 -5.31 6.43 14.99
N GLY A 12 -5.38 7.12 16.13
CA GLY A 12 -6.63 7.65 16.64
C GLY A 12 -7.30 8.64 15.68
N SER A 13 -8.60 8.80 15.83
CA SER A 13 -9.42 9.69 14.99
C SER A 13 -9.42 9.33 13.50
N THR A 14 -9.23 8.07 13.19
CA THR A 14 -9.35 7.53 11.83
C THR A 14 -10.78 7.07 11.60
N VAL A 15 -11.35 7.44 10.46
CA VAL A 15 -12.73 7.10 10.07
C VAL A 15 -12.74 6.29 8.79
N PHE A 16 -13.47 5.17 8.79
CA PHE A 16 -13.63 4.33 7.62
C PHE A 16 -15.09 4.19 7.24
N HIS A 17 -15.35 4.09 5.94
CA HIS A 17 -16.65 3.60 5.47
C HIS A 17 -16.77 2.10 5.76
N GLN A 18 -18.01 1.62 5.85
CA GLN A 18 -18.31 0.22 6.05
C GLN A 18 -17.62 -0.65 5.00
N HIS A 19 -17.13 -1.82 5.41
CA HIS A 19 -16.51 -2.82 4.53
C HIS A 19 -15.17 -2.42 3.89
N VAL A 20 -14.55 -1.35 4.36
CA VAL A 20 -13.17 -1.02 3.95
C VAL A 20 -12.22 -2.07 4.50
N ARG A 21 -11.26 -2.49 3.67
CA ARG A 21 -10.21 -3.43 4.06
C ARG A 21 -8.89 -2.68 4.26
N VAL A 22 -8.21 -2.98 5.35
CA VAL A 22 -6.87 -2.47 5.62
C VAL A 22 -5.89 -3.64 5.54
N GLY A 23 -4.94 -3.55 4.63
CA GLY A 23 -3.99 -4.64 4.38
C GLY A 23 -3.01 -4.87 5.53
N ARG A 24 -2.36 -6.02 5.51
CA ARG A 24 -1.37 -6.41 6.51
C ARG A 24 -0.25 -5.37 6.60
N MET A 25 0.15 -5.01 7.80
CA MET A 25 1.24 -4.07 8.07
C MET A 25 1.05 -2.67 7.49
N ALA A 26 -0.17 -2.31 7.08
CA ALA A 26 -0.45 -0.94 6.68
C ALA A 26 -0.34 0.00 7.88
N MET A 27 0.13 1.22 7.67
CA MET A 27 0.24 2.25 8.71
C MET A 27 -0.56 3.47 8.30
N LEU A 28 -1.47 3.89 9.17
CA LEU A 28 -2.40 4.97 8.90
C LEU A 28 -2.23 6.10 9.91
N SER A 29 -2.09 7.33 9.41
CA SER A 29 -2.01 8.53 10.26
C SER A 29 -3.34 8.82 10.93
N GLY A 30 -3.29 9.50 12.08
CA GLY A 30 -4.49 10.00 12.74
C GLY A 30 -5.18 11.12 11.95
N LEU A 31 -6.41 11.46 12.37
CA LEU A 31 -7.23 12.52 11.77
C LEU A 31 -7.46 12.30 10.27
N SER A 32 -7.59 11.06 9.86
CA SER A 32 -7.70 10.65 8.46
C SER A 32 -8.96 9.83 8.22
N GLY A 33 -9.30 9.58 6.96
CA GLY A 33 -10.47 8.79 6.63
C GLY A 33 -10.36 8.14 5.26
N SER A 34 -11.14 7.08 5.03
CA SER A 34 -11.12 6.39 3.76
C SER A 34 -12.46 5.79 3.38
N ARG A 35 -12.78 5.89 2.10
CA ARG A 35 -13.82 5.10 1.43
C ARG A 35 -13.21 3.96 0.63
N LEU A 36 -11.91 3.98 0.42
CA LEU A 36 -11.18 3.01 -0.38
C LEU A 36 -10.38 2.07 0.52
N ASP A 37 -10.05 0.91 0.00
CA ASP A 37 -9.22 -0.06 0.71
C ASP A 37 -7.78 0.43 0.82
N ILE A 38 -7.10 0.06 1.90
CA ILE A 38 -5.71 0.43 2.16
C ILE A 38 -4.83 -0.77 1.88
N PRO A 39 -3.87 -0.66 0.94
CA PRO A 39 -3.11 -1.84 0.52
C PRO A 39 -2.09 -2.28 1.57
N PRO A 40 -1.64 -3.56 1.51
CA PRO A 40 -0.66 -4.09 2.47
C PRO A 40 0.66 -3.34 2.41
N PHE A 41 1.35 -3.28 3.52
CA PHE A 41 2.70 -2.72 3.68
C PHE A 41 2.82 -1.23 3.35
N ALA A 42 1.69 -0.54 3.15
CA ALA A 42 1.68 0.86 2.77
C ALA A 42 1.54 1.78 3.97
N THR A 43 2.15 2.95 3.89
CA THR A 43 1.87 4.07 4.80
C THR A 43 0.97 5.04 4.04
N CYS A 44 -0.19 5.34 4.62
CA CYS A 44 -1.18 6.22 4.02
C CYS A 44 -1.59 7.32 4.99
N ASP A 45 -1.94 8.48 4.46
CA ASP A 45 -2.42 9.60 5.26
C ASP A 45 -3.43 10.44 4.48
N GLY A 46 -4.04 11.38 5.17
CA GLY A 46 -4.92 12.36 4.55
C GLY A 46 -6.40 12.00 4.55
N ARG A 47 -7.22 12.90 4.03
CA ARG A 47 -8.66 12.72 3.82
C ARG A 47 -9.02 13.07 2.39
N PRO A 48 -9.30 12.08 1.54
CA PRO A 48 -9.21 10.64 1.77
C PRO A 48 -7.76 10.18 1.94
N PHE A 49 -7.58 8.99 2.51
CA PHE A 49 -6.25 8.39 2.61
C PHE A 49 -5.63 8.26 1.23
N ARG A 50 -4.34 8.63 1.16
CA ARG A 50 -3.55 8.45 -0.05
C ARG A 50 -2.27 7.70 0.30
N PHE A 51 -1.83 6.86 -0.62
CA PHE A 51 -0.57 6.16 -0.49
C PHE A 51 0.58 7.18 -0.47
N ARG A 52 1.41 7.11 0.55
CA ARG A 52 2.59 7.96 0.66
C ARG A 52 3.87 7.19 0.39
N THR A 53 4.09 6.10 1.09
CA THR A 53 5.29 5.28 0.94
C THR A 53 5.03 3.88 1.51
N VAL A 54 6.05 3.03 1.52
CA VAL A 54 5.96 1.71 2.15
C VAL A 54 6.29 1.80 3.64
N ASN A 55 5.74 0.87 4.43
CA ASN A 55 6.00 0.80 5.87
C ASN A 55 7.33 0.10 6.14
N LEU A 56 8.43 0.78 5.89
CA LEU A 56 9.77 0.22 6.03
C LEU A 56 10.07 -0.22 7.46
N VAL A 57 9.70 0.60 8.43
CA VAL A 57 9.91 0.28 9.85
C VAL A 57 9.20 -1.01 10.23
N GLY A 58 7.94 -1.17 9.83
CA GLY A 58 7.17 -2.39 10.09
C GLY A 58 7.80 -3.62 9.44
N MET A 59 8.22 -3.49 8.18
CA MET A 59 8.86 -4.60 7.47
C MET A 59 10.18 -5.01 8.13
N ARG A 60 10.98 -4.06 8.60
CA ARG A 60 12.21 -4.36 9.33
C ARG A 60 11.92 -5.05 10.67
N ARG A 61 10.91 -4.58 11.40
CA ARG A 61 10.51 -5.20 12.67
C ARG A 61 10.06 -6.64 12.49
N GLN A 62 9.40 -6.94 11.37
CA GLN A 62 8.98 -8.30 11.03
C GLN A 62 10.08 -9.09 10.33
N LYS A 63 11.29 -8.55 10.25
CA LYS A 63 12.50 -9.20 9.74
C LYS A 63 12.40 -9.62 8.26
N PHE A 64 11.70 -8.80 7.47
CA PHE A 64 11.69 -9.00 6.01
C PHE A 64 13.10 -8.80 5.46
N SER A 65 13.50 -9.67 4.53
CA SER A 65 14.80 -9.52 3.89
C SER A 65 14.90 -8.23 3.08
N ALA A 66 16.13 -7.78 2.82
CA ALA A 66 16.36 -6.60 1.99
C ALA A 66 15.78 -6.79 0.59
N GLU A 67 15.89 -8.00 0.03
CA GLU A 67 15.32 -8.33 -1.29
C GLU A 67 13.81 -8.20 -1.28
N THR A 68 13.15 -8.71 -0.25
CA THR A 68 11.69 -8.62 -0.14
C THR A 68 11.24 -7.19 0.02
N ARG A 69 11.91 -6.41 0.88
CA ARG A 69 11.58 -4.99 1.05
C ARG A 69 11.74 -4.22 -0.25
N SER A 70 12.82 -4.48 -0.98
CA SER A 70 13.07 -3.84 -2.27
C SER A 70 12.00 -4.20 -3.30
N ALA A 71 11.62 -5.48 -3.38
CA ALA A 71 10.58 -5.93 -4.29
C ALA A 71 9.24 -5.24 -4.00
N ILE A 72 8.85 -5.14 -2.73
CA ILE A 72 7.63 -4.46 -2.31
C ILE A 72 7.68 -2.98 -2.72
N LYS A 73 8.78 -2.31 -2.46
CA LYS A 73 8.96 -0.90 -2.84
C LYS A 73 8.86 -0.72 -4.35
N GLN A 74 9.54 -1.56 -5.13
CA GLN A 74 9.50 -1.46 -6.58
C GLN A 74 8.12 -1.75 -7.15
N ALA A 75 7.39 -2.69 -6.54
CA ALA A 75 6.01 -2.97 -6.94
C ALA A 75 5.15 -1.72 -6.78
N TYR A 76 5.27 -1.02 -5.66
CA TYR A 76 4.51 0.20 -5.42
C TYR A 76 4.95 1.36 -6.32
N ILE A 77 6.21 1.44 -6.67
CA ILE A 77 6.68 2.43 -7.66
C ILE A 77 5.99 2.18 -9.01
N LEU A 78 5.89 0.93 -9.43
CA LEU A 78 5.18 0.59 -10.67
C LEU A 78 3.71 0.96 -10.59
N ILE A 79 3.05 0.70 -9.45
CA ILE A 79 1.62 0.97 -9.28
C ILE A 79 1.33 2.48 -9.25
N TYR A 80 2.13 3.25 -8.51
CA TYR A 80 1.80 4.65 -8.21
C TYR A 80 2.63 5.68 -8.98
N ARG A 81 3.77 5.29 -9.57
CA ARG A 81 4.71 6.25 -10.16
C ARG A 81 5.04 6.00 -11.62
N SER A 82 4.56 4.91 -12.21
CA SER A 82 4.91 4.56 -13.59
C SER A 82 4.08 5.28 -14.65
N GLY A 83 2.95 5.87 -14.26
CA GLY A 83 1.99 6.43 -15.21
C GLY A 83 1.06 5.40 -15.84
N MET A 84 1.27 4.11 -15.59
CA MET A 84 0.37 3.06 -16.07
C MET A 84 -0.90 3.03 -15.25
N ASN A 85 -2.02 2.57 -15.84
CA ASN A 85 -3.23 2.31 -15.05
C ASN A 85 -2.99 1.07 -14.17
N ASN A 86 -3.89 0.83 -13.20
CA ASN A 86 -3.71 -0.25 -12.24
C ASN A 86 -3.61 -1.63 -12.90
N THR A 87 -4.41 -1.88 -13.92
CA THR A 87 -4.38 -3.19 -14.61
C THR A 87 -3.02 -3.43 -15.23
N GLN A 88 -2.49 -2.45 -15.97
CA GLN A 88 -1.18 -2.55 -16.61
C GLN A 88 -0.06 -2.68 -15.57
N ALA A 89 -0.13 -1.87 -14.50
CA ALA A 89 0.89 -1.90 -13.45
C ALA A 89 0.92 -3.26 -12.74
N ILE A 90 -0.25 -3.81 -12.42
CA ILE A 90 -0.35 -5.13 -11.76
C ILE A 90 0.22 -6.23 -12.66
N GLU A 91 -0.07 -6.20 -13.96
CA GLU A 91 0.53 -7.17 -14.90
C GLU A 91 2.05 -7.09 -14.90
N LYS A 92 2.59 -5.87 -14.87
CA LYS A 92 4.04 -5.66 -14.85
C LYS A 92 4.66 -6.15 -13.54
N VAL A 93 3.98 -5.93 -12.43
CA VAL A 93 4.41 -6.42 -11.12
C VAL A 93 4.47 -7.94 -11.10
N ILE A 94 3.44 -8.61 -11.61
CA ILE A 94 3.42 -10.08 -11.70
C ILE A 94 4.60 -10.57 -12.55
N GLU A 95 4.80 -9.96 -13.71
CA GLU A 95 5.89 -10.33 -14.61
C GLU A 95 7.25 -10.30 -13.92
N LYS A 96 7.50 -9.29 -13.08
CA LYS A 96 8.80 -9.08 -12.43
C LYS A 96 8.97 -9.80 -11.11
N TYR A 97 7.88 -10.00 -10.35
CA TYR A 97 7.98 -10.37 -8.92
C TYR A 97 7.09 -11.53 -8.52
N GLU A 98 6.64 -12.36 -9.47
CA GLU A 98 5.73 -13.47 -9.13
C GLU A 98 6.30 -14.46 -8.12
N ALA A 99 7.63 -14.52 -7.98
CA ALA A 99 8.28 -15.41 -7.01
C ALA A 99 8.32 -14.85 -5.59
N VAL A 100 7.90 -13.61 -5.38
CA VAL A 100 7.90 -12.96 -4.06
C VAL A 100 6.50 -13.00 -3.46
N PRO A 101 6.24 -13.86 -2.45
CA PRO A 101 4.88 -14.01 -1.91
C PRO A 101 4.25 -12.72 -1.41
N GLU A 102 5.03 -11.86 -0.77
CA GLU A 102 4.54 -10.58 -0.24
C GLU A 102 4.09 -9.65 -1.35
N VAL A 103 4.79 -9.65 -2.49
CA VAL A 103 4.37 -8.87 -3.66
C VAL A 103 3.09 -9.44 -4.23
N MET A 104 2.95 -10.76 -4.27
CA MET A 104 1.72 -11.39 -4.74
C MET A 104 0.54 -11.12 -3.79
N GLU A 105 0.80 -10.90 -2.51
CA GLU A 105 -0.22 -10.45 -1.56
C GLU A 105 -0.76 -9.07 -1.97
N ILE A 106 0.11 -8.16 -2.39
CA ILE A 106 -0.29 -6.84 -2.91
C ILE A 106 -1.15 -7.02 -4.15
N VAL A 107 -0.71 -7.84 -5.09
CA VAL A 107 -1.43 -8.11 -6.34
C VAL A 107 -2.84 -8.63 -6.05
N GLU A 108 -2.94 -9.61 -5.16
CA GLU A 108 -4.23 -10.21 -4.81
C GLU A 108 -5.14 -9.19 -4.12
N PHE A 109 -4.58 -8.34 -3.28
CA PHE A 109 -5.33 -7.29 -2.61
C PHE A 109 -5.96 -6.33 -3.63
N PHE A 110 -5.18 -5.89 -4.63
CA PHE A 110 -5.69 -5.00 -5.68
C PHE A 110 -6.77 -5.68 -6.53
N LYS A 111 -6.54 -6.94 -6.89
CA LYS A 111 -7.49 -7.70 -7.72
C LYS A 111 -8.81 -7.95 -7.01
N SER A 112 -8.77 -8.21 -5.69
CA SER A 112 -9.95 -8.54 -4.91
C SER A 112 -10.68 -7.33 -4.33
N SER A 113 -10.13 -6.14 -4.47
CA SER A 113 -10.75 -4.93 -3.93
C SER A 113 -12.00 -4.56 -4.73
N LYS A 114 -13.13 -4.50 -4.05
CA LYS A 114 -14.41 -4.12 -4.65
C LYS A 114 -14.63 -2.61 -4.62
N ARG A 115 -14.07 -1.93 -3.63
CA ARG A 115 -14.23 -0.47 -3.46
C ARG A 115 -13.16 0.32 -4.21
N GLY A 116 -12.10 -0.34 -4.64
CA GLY A 116 -10.89 0.30 -5.12
C GLY A 116 -9.89 0.51 -3.99
N VAL A 117 -8.64 0.69 -4.35
CA VAL A 117 -7.53 0.86 -3.41
C VAL A 117 -7.13 2.33 -3.37
N ALA A 118 -6.67 2.80 -2.19
CA ALA A 118 -6.24 4.19 -1.99
C ALA A 118 -5.31 4.64 -3.12
N LYS A 119 -5.53 5.85 -3.61
CA LYS A 119 -4.74 6.43 -4.69
C LYS A 119 -3.48 7.08 -4.15
N GLY A 120 -2.50 7.28 -5.02
CA GLY A 120 -1.28 8.00 -4.65
C GLY A 120 -1.49 9.51 -4.65
N TYR A 121 -0.49 10.23 -4.14
CA TYR A 121 -0.39 11.67 -4.32
C TYR A 121 0.00 11.96 -5.77
N ASP A 122 -0.19 13.21 -6.20
CA ASP A 122 0.20 13.65 -7.53
C ASP A 122 1.71 13.46 -7.75
N ALA A 123 2.10 13.21 -9.00
CA ALA A 123 3.44 12.77 -9.36
C ALA A 123 4.57 13.69 -8.89
N ASP A 124 4.33 14.98 -8.76
CA ASP A 124 5.36 15.97 -8.40
C ASP A 124 5.45 16.24 -6.89
N SER A 125 4.68 15.57 -6.05
CA SER A 125 4.64 15.90 -4.64
C SER A 125 5.39 14.95 -3.71
N ASN A 126 5.76 13.74 -4.10
CA ASN A 126 6.28 12.75 -3.15
C ASN A 126 7.31 11.75 -3.69
N ASP A 127 7.98 12.05 -4.78
CA ASP A 127 8.97 11.12 -5.33
C ASP A 127 10.10 10.86 -4.34
N GLU A 128 10.50 11.88 -3.58
CA GLU A 128 11.56 11.76 -2.58
C GLU A 128 11.21 10.78 -1.46
N ASP A 129 9.96 10.83 -0.97
CA ASP A 129 9.52 9.95 0.13
C ASP A 129 9.58 8.48 -0.27
N LEU A 130 9.28 8.16 -1.51
CA LEU A 130 9.28 6.79 -1.99
C LEU A 130 10.67 6.30 -2.37
N GLU A 131 11.53 7.20 -2.84
CA GLU A 131 12.88 6.87 -3.30
C GLU A 131 13.95 6.98 -2.21
N ALA A 132 13.69 7.66 -1.11
CA ALA A 132 14.65 7.96 -0.05
C ALA A 132 15.10 6.76 0.77
N GLU A 133 14.78 5.59 0.36
CA GLU A 133 15.19 4.36 1.02
C GLU A 133 16.42 3.75 0.40
#